data_82da52b3d8c5a84d2dd07404976d6596
#
_entry.id   82da52b3d8c5a84d2dd07404976d6596
#
_cell.length_a   1.000
_cell.length_b   1.000
_cell.length_c   1.000
_cell.angle_alpha   90.00
_cell.angle_beta   90.00
_cell.angle_gamma   90.00
#
_symmetry.space_group_name_H-M   'P 1'
#
loop_
_entity.id
_entity.type
_entity.pdbx_description
1 polymer ?
#
loop_
_entity_poly.entity_id
_entity_poly.type
_entity_poly.pdbx_seq_one_letter_code
_entity_poly.pdbx_strand_id
1 'polypeptide(L)'
;MEFSKLKLELYDLAAIIIPGFFLLAEFWALLARMPLSCAALKDASAIEFTVLLICSFAAGNLVQEASNWMVTRVNVPRYFKQARDKYWNLPEGELVRAKMFNESNLNIVSVDIAFDYCLTRIAGKFAKRDMFLAISDFARSLWLLSIITVVPLGRAILYTYGTLPRIWLTVEGVLLVSAVNYLSWTRMTRFRELSETPVFSAYLASYSSPTAKPDNEAEGEPD
;
A
#
# COMPACT_ATOMS: atom_id res chain seq x y z
N MET A 1 20.83 -9.92 10.61
CA MET A 1 19.58 -9.19 10.34
C MET A 1 19.62 -8.84 8.85
N GLU A 2 18.73 -9.42 8.05
CA GLU A 2 18.82 -9.26 6.59
C GLU A 2 18.41 -7.84 6.18
N PHE A 3 19.23 -7.19 5.40
CA PHE A 3 19.02 -5.82 4.88
C PHE A 3 17.68 -5.66 4.15
N SER A 4 17.12 -6.75 3.61
CA SER A 4 15.83 -6.79 2.95
C SER A 4 14.66 -6.60 3.92
N LYS A 5 14.72 -7.17 5.13
CA LYS A 5 13.68 -7.00 6.16
C LYS A 5 13.65 -5.58 6.69
N LEU A 6 14.84 -5.01 6.96
CA LEU A 6 14.95 -3.62 7.44
C LEU A 6 14.38 -2.61 6.44
N LYS A 7 14.59 -2.84 5.14
CA LYS A 7 14.01 -1.97 4.10
C LYS A 7 12.48 -2.05 4.08
N LEU A 8 11.91 -3.23 4.25
CA LEU A 8 10.46 -3.41 4.24
C LEU A 8 9.81 -2.69 5.43
N GLU A 9 10.37 -2.89 6.64
CA GLU A 9 9.89 -2.23 7.87
C GLU A 9 9.97 -0.70 7.77
N LEU A 10 11.01 -0.15 7.13
CA LEU A 10 11.14 1.28 6.87
C LEU A 10 10.08 1.81 5.89
N TYR A 11 9.73 1.04 4.84
CA TYR A 11 8.67 1.41 3.91
C TYR A 11 7.30 1.41 4.59
N ASP A 12 7.01 0.41 5.43
CA ASP A 12 5.76 0.31 6.17
C ASP A 12 5.64 1.48 7.16
N LEU A 13 6.72 1.79 7.88
CA LEU A 13 6.75 2.90 8.81
C LEU A 13 6.54 4.25 8.09
N ALA A 14 7.21 4.47 6.96
CA ALA A 14 7.05 5.68 6.16
C ALA A 14 5.63 5.79 5.58
N ALA A 15 5.03 4.66 5.17
CA ALA A 15 3.67 4.61 4.64
C ALA A 15 2.61 5.00 5.67
N ILE A 16 2.93 4.93 6.96
CA ILE A 16 2.06 5.36 8.05
C ILE A 16 2.38 6.79 8.49
N ILE A 17 3.64 7.07 8.81
CA ILE A 17 4.04 8.35 9.42
C ILE A 17 3.82 9.52 8.46
N ILE A 18 4.16 9.37 7.17
CA ILE A 18 4.06 10.48 6.22
C ILE A 18 2.60 10.93 6.03
N PRO A 19 1.62 10.04 5.75
CA PRO A 19 0.22 10.46 5.67
C PRO A 19 -0.30 11.05 6.98
N GLY A 20 0.11 10.51 8.13
CA GLY A 20 -0.28 11.03 9.43
C GLY A 20 0.24 12.43 9.68
N PHE A 21 1.48 12.71 9.32
CA PHE A 21 2.06 14.06 9.40
C PHE A 21 1.29 15.05 8.51
N PHE A 22 0.95 14.67 7.29
CA PHE A 22 0.14 15.51 6.41
C PHE A 22 -1.25 15.78 6.98
N LEU A 23 -1.93 14.78 7.55
CA LEU A 23 -3.21 14.99 8.21
C LEU A 23 -3.10 15.99 9.36
N LEU A 24 -2.08 15.87 10.22
CA LEU A 24 -1.86 16.79 11.31
C LEU A 24 -1.55 18.21 10.81
N ALA A 25 -0.76 18.35 9.75
CA ALA A 25 -0.45 19.62 9.13
C ALA A 25 -1.71 20.30 8.56
N GLU A 26 -2.60 19.54 7.90
CA GLU A 26 -3.87 20.04 7.39
C GLU A 26 -4.81 20.46 8.54
N PHE A 27 -4.87 19.66 9.60
CA PHE A 27 -5.67 19.98 10.78
C PHE A 27 -5.16 21.23 11.49
N TRP A 28 -3.82 21.37 11.59
CA TRP A 28 -3.20 22.58 12.10
C TRP A 28 -3.54 23.81 11.25
N ALA A 29 -3.43 23.70 9.94
CA ALA A 29 -3.77 24.80 9.02
C ALA A 29 -5.24 25.21 9.12
N LEU A 30 -6.14 24.27 9.38
CA LEU A 30 -7.56 24.54 9.62
C LEU A 30 -7.83 25.25 10.93
N LEU A 31 -7.18 24.82 12.03
CA LEU A 31 -7.42 25.34 13.37
C LEU A 31 -6.66 26.67 13.61
N ALA A 32 -5.38 26.70 13.29
CA ALA A 32 -4.52 27.86 13.54
C ALA A 32 -4.66 28.96 12.49
N ARG A 33 -5.36 28.68 11.39
CA ARG A 33 -5.47 29.57 10.20
C ARG A 33 -4.11 29.94 9.59
N MET A 34 -3.06 29.19 9.92
CA MET A 34 -1.69 29.39 9.42
C MET A 34 -1.13 28.05 8.95
N PRO A 35 -0.42 28.01 7.82
CA PRO A 35 0.28 26.79 7.41
C PRO A 35 1.39 26.46 8.40
N LEU A 36 1.61 25.17 8.64
CA LEU A 36 2.75 24.69 9.40
C LEU A 36 4.03 25.11 8.66
N SER A 37 4.81 26.02 9.24
CA SER A 37 6.02 26.49 8.58
C SER A 37 7.20 25.55 8.87
N CYS A 38 8.06 25.32 7.86
CA CYS A 38 9.31 24.60 8.07
C CYS A 38 10.23 25.27 9.11
N ALA A 39 10.06 26.58 9.37
CA ALA A 39 10.77 27.28 10.41
C ALA A 39 10.38 26.78 11.81
N ALA A 40 9.10 26.55 12.07
CA ALA A 40 8.64 26.01 13.36
C ALA A 40 9.19 24.59 13.65
N LEU A 41 9.47 23.81 12.61
CA LEU A 41 10.09 22.48 12.76
C LEU A 41 11.60 22.54 13.03
N LYS A 42 12.29 23.60 12.58
CA LYS A 42 13.71 23.80 12.84
C LYS A 42 14.03 24.10 14.30
N ASP A 43 13.12 24.80 14.96
CA ASP A 43 13.29 25.23 16.34
C ASP A 43 12.66 24.26 17.35
N ALA A 44 12.09 23.16 16.85
CA ALA A 44 11.45 22.14 17.67
C ALA A 44 12.51 21.39 18.52
N SER A 45 12.25 21.27 19.80
CA SER A 45 13.05 20.44 20.71
C SER A 45 12.93 18.96 20.35
N ALA A 46 13.88 18.13 20.78
CA ALA A 46 13.84 16.68 20.56
C ALA A 46 12.55 16.04 21.12
N ILE A 47 12.01 16.58 22.21
CA ILE A 47 10.77 16.11 22.83
C ILE A 47 9.58 16.42 21.90
N GLU A 48 9.47 17.66 21.41
CA GLU A 48 8.40 18.07 20.49
C GLU A 48 8.42 17.26 19.20
N PHE A 49 9.61 17.01 18.65
CA PHE A 49 9.77 16.16 17.47
C PHE A 49 9.33 14.72 17.75
N THR A 50 9.67 14.17 18.91
CA THR A 50 9.23 12.80 19.30
C THR A 50 7.72 12.74 19.47
N VAL A 51 7.11 13.73 20.12
CA VAL A 51 5.64 13.81 20.25
C VAL A 51 4.98 13.92 18.88
N LEU A 52 5.54 14.76 17.98
CA LEU A 52 5.03 14.89 16.61
C LEU A 52 5.08 13.56 15.84
N LEU A 53 6.17 12.79 15.97
CA LEU A 53 6.29 11.47 15.35
C LEU A 53 5.24 10.48 15.87
N ILE A 54 5.04 10.43 17.20
CA ILE A 54 4.03 9.56 17.82
C ILE A 54 2.62 9.96 17.35
N CYS A 55 2.30 11.25 17.36
CA CYS A 55 1.02 11.74 16.86
C CYS A 55 0.84 11.46 15.37
N SER A 56 1.89 11.61 14.56
CA SER A 56 1.87 11.28 13.13
C SER A 56 1.64 9.80 12.89
N PHE A 57 2.26 8.93 13.68
CA PHE A 57 2.03 7.50 13.61
C PHE A 57 0.58 7.14 13.95
N ALA A 58 0.03 7.68 15.03
CA ALA A 58 -1.37 7.46 15.42
C ALA A 58 -2.35 7.98 14.35
N ALA A 59 -2.12 9.22 13.86
CA ALA A 59 -2.92 9.82 12.81
C ALA A 59 -2.84 9.03 11.49
N GLY A 60 -1.66 8.51 11.15
CA GLY A 60 -1.44 7.69 9.96
C GLY A 60 -2.21 6.37 9.97
N ASN A 61 -2.27 5.69 11.14
CA ASN A 61 -3.10 4.51 11.30
C ASN A 61 -4.59 4.85 11.07
N LEU A 62 -5.08 5.98 11.61
CA LEU A 62 -6.44 6.44 11.35
C LEU A 62 -6.70 6.69 9.87
N VAL A 63 -5.75 7.32 9.16
CA VAL A 63 -5.84 7.53 7.70
C VAL A 63 -5.90 6.21 6.96
N GLN A 64 -5.08 5.25 7.33
CA GLN A 64 -5.08 3.93 6.69
C GLN A 64 -6.40 3.21 6.89
N GLU A 65 -6.94 3.16 8.10
CA GLU A 65 -8.22 2.54 8.38
C GLU A 65 -9.38 3.25 7.67
N ALA A 66 -9.41 4.57 7.72
CA ALA A 66 -10.42 5.38 7.03
C ALA A 66 -10.35 5.18 5.51
N SER A 67 -9.15 5.14 4.94
CA SER A 67 -8.95 4.91 3.50
C SER A 67 -9.36 3.50 3.08
N ASN A 68 -9.09 2.50 3.91
CA ASN A 68 -9.52 1.12 3.70
C ASN A 68 -11.05 1.02 3.69
N TRP A 69 -11.67 1.59 4.70
CA TRP A 69 -13.14 1.65 4.78
C TRP A 69 -13.76 2.35 3.57
N MET A 70 -13.19 3.47 3.13
CA MET A 70 -13.69 4.24 2.00
C MET A 70 -13.56 3.48 0.68
N VAL A 71 -12.39 2.86 0.43
CA VAL A 71 -12.14 2.05 -0.76
C VAL A 71 -13.06 0.84 -0.83
N THR A 72 -13.37 0.20 0.29
CA THR A 72 -14.33 -0.91 0.34
C THR A 72 -15.76 -0.46 -0.02
N ARG A 73 -16.13 0.76 0.33
CA ARG A 73 -17.45 1.34 -0.03
C ARG A 73 -17.57 1.72 -1.51
N VAL A 74 -16.46 2.13 -2.13
CA VAL A 74 -16.43 2.54 -3.56
C VAL A 74 -16.35 1.34 -4.52
N ASN A 75 -16.52 0.09 -4.02
CA ASN A 75 -16.50 -1.14 -4.83
C ASN A 75 -15.14 -1.43 -5.54
N VAL A 76 -14.04 -0.87 -5.05
CA VAL A 76 -12.69 -1.18 -5.56
C VAL A 76 -12.32 -2.67 -5.43
N PRO A 77 -12.79 -3.42 -4.41
CA PRO A 77 -12.61 -4.87 -4.33
C PRO A 77 -13.09 -5.61 -5.57
N ARG A 78 -14.14 -5.12 -6.24
CA ARG A 78 -14.65 -5.70 -7.48
C ARG A 78 -13.62 -5.61 -8.62
N TYR A 79 -12.85 -4.55 -8.66
CA TYR A 79 -11.77 -4.36 -9.64
C TYR A 79 -10.62 -5.36 -9.40
N PHE A 80 -10.23 -5.58 -8.16
CA PHE A 80 -9.17 -6.55 -7.81
C PHE A 80 -9.63 -7.99 -8.07
N LYS A 81 -10.90 -8.30 -7.78
CA LYS A 81 -11.47 -9.60 -8.12
C LYS A 81 -11.41 -9.86 -9.63
N GLN A 82 -11.66 -8.84 -10.45
CA GLN A 82 -11.55 -8.99 -11.91
C GLN A 82 -10.12 -9.35 -12.36
N ALA A 83 -9.08 -8.83 -11.71
CA ALA A 83 -7.69 -9.20 -12.03
C ALA A 83 -7.39 -10.65 -11.69
N ARG A 84 -7.85 -11.14 -10.53
CA ARG A 84 -7.75 -12.56 -10.14
C ARG A 84 -8.54 -13.46 -11.07
N ASP A 85 -9.79 -13.12 -11.36
CA ASP A 85 -10.68 -13.87 -12.27
C ASP A 85 -10.09 -13.95 -13.68
N LYS A 86 -9.49 -12.85 -14.17
CA LYS A 86 -8.82 -12.81 -15.46
C LYS A 86 -7.66 -13.80 -15.51
N TYR A 87 -6.79 -13.81 -14.51
CA TYR A 87 -5.68 -14.77 -14.44
C TYR A 87 -6.16 -16.22 -14.33
N TRP A 88 -7.20 -16.44 -13.51
CA TRP A 88 -7.79 -17.76 -13.30
C TRP A 88 -8.37 -18.40 -14.56
N ASN A 89 -8.80 -17.58 -15.50
CA ASN A 89 -9.34 -18.00 -16.80
C ASN A 89 -8.27 -18.13 -17.90
N LEU A 90 -6.99 -17.84 -17.59
CA LEU A 90 -5.87 -18.09 -18.50
C LEU A 90 -5.41 -19.55 -18.41
N PRO A 91 -4.66 -20.06 -19.41
CA PRO A 91 -4.05 -21.39 -19.37
C PRO A 91 -3.22 -21.67 -18.12
N GLU A 92 -2.55 -20.64 -17.60
CA GLU A 92 -1.79 -20.70 -16.35
C GLU A 92 -2.69 -20.99 -15.14
N GLY A 93 -3.92 -20.49 -15.14
CA GLY A 93 -4.91 -20.79 -14.10
C GLY A 93 -5.34 -22.25 -14.11
N GLU A 94 -5.37 -22.90 -15.28
CA GLU A 94 -5.62 -24.35 -15.39
C GLU A 94 -4.46 -25.16 -14.79
N LEU A 95 -3.23 -24.75 -15.03
CA LEU A 95 -2.05 -25.38 -14.43
C LEU A 95 -2.06 -25.25 -12.88
N VAL A 96 -2.47 -24.09 -12.36
CA VAL A 96 -2.65 -23.89 -10.92
C VAL A 96 -3.70 -24.86 -10.38
N ARG A 97 -4.87 -24.97 -11.02
CA ARG A 97 -5.95 -25.89 -10.60
C ARG A 97 -5.50 -27.35 -10.59
N ALA A 98 -4.85 -27.79 -11.67
CA ALA A 98 -4.33 -29.14 -11.78
C ALA A 98 -3.31 -29.45 -10.69
N LYS A 99 -2.41 -28.53 -10.42
CA LYS A 99 -1.40 -28.67 -9.37
C LYS A 99 -2.04 -28.73 -7.98
N MET A 100 -2.97 -27.83 -7.67
CA MET A 100 -3.69 -27.82 -6.39
C MET A 100 -4.47 -29.12 -6.17
N PHE A 101 -5.12 -29.62 -7.22
CA PHE A 101 -5.83 -30.89 -7.16
C PHE A 101 -4.87 -32.06 -6.84
N ASN A 102 -3.71 -32.11 -7.48
CA ASN A 102 -2.70 -33.14 -7.23
C ASN A 102 -2.10 -33.06 -5.82
N GLU A 103 -1.98 -31.87 -5.23
CA GLU A 103 -1.41 -31.68 -3.89
C GLU A 103 -2.40 -31.94 -2.76
N SER A 104 -3.65 -31.53 -2.93
CA SER A 104 -4.64 -31.50 -1.85
C SER A 104 -5.85 -32.41 -2.06
N ASN A 105 -6.01 -33.02 -3.24
CA ASN A 105 -7.22 -33.71 -3.68
C ASN A 105 -8.50 -32.85 -3.60
N LEU A 106 -8.34 -31.51 -3.48
CA LEU A 106 -9.44 -30.57 -3.36
C LEU A 106 -9.74 -29.96 -4.73
N ASN A 107 -10.98 -30.11 -5.18
CA ASN A 107 -11.45 -29.39 -6.36
C ASN A 107 -11.86 -27.96 -5.93
N ILE A 108 -10.91 -27.04 -5.99
CA ILE A 108 -11.13 -25.65 -5.57
C ILE A 108 -11.72 -24.88 -6.75
N VAL A 109 -12.99 -24.52 -6.64
CA VAL A 109 -13.74 -23.78 -7.66
C VAL A 109 -13.64 -22.25 -7.43
N SER A 110 -13.47 -21.82 -6.18
CA SER A 110 -13.40 -20.38 -5.84
C SER A 110 -11.99 -19.83 -6.03
N VAL A 111 -11.90 -18.77 -6.83
CA VAL A 111 -10.64 -18.04 -7.09
C VAL A 111 -10.03 -17.47 -5.80
N ASP A 112 -10.87 -16.99 -4.89
CA ASP A 112 -10.41 -16.41 -3.63
C ASP A 112 -9.79 -17.48 -2.72
N ILE A 113 -10.41 -18.66 -2.62
CA ILE A 113 -9.87 -19.80 -1.86
C ILE A 113 -8.55 -20.28 -2.50
N ALA A 114 -8.52 -20.37 -3.83
CA ALA A 114 -7.31 -20.73 -4.55
C ALA A 114 -6.17 -19.72 -4.31
N PHE A 115 -6.50 -18.46 -4.32
CA PHE A 115 -5.53 -17.39 -4.03
C PHE A 115 -4.94 -17.52 -2.63
N ASP A 116 -5.80 -17.70 -1.62
CA ASP A 116 -5.37 -17.85 -0.22
C ASP A 116 -4.54 -19.12 -0.02
N TYR A 117 -4.92 -20.22 -0.66
CA TYR A 117 -4.12 -21.46 -0.66
C TYR A 117 -2.73 -21.24 -1.26
N CYS A 118 -2.64 -20.63 -2.44
CA CYS A 118 -1.36 -20.33 -3.07
C CYS A 118 -0.52 -19.40 -2.19
N LEU A 119 -1.15 -18.40 -1.59
CA LEU A 119 -0.50 -17.43 -0.72
C LEU A 119 0.13 -18.10 0.52
N THR A 120 -0.59 -19.03 1.16
CA THR A 120 -0.05 -19.76 2.32
C THR A 120 1.14 -20.63 1.96
N ARG A 121 1.17 -21.20 0.76
CA ARG A 121 2.27 -22.04 0.28
C ARG A 121 3.53 -21.26 -0.09
N ILE A 122 3.38 -20.03 -0.55
CA ILE A 122 4.51 -19.14 -0.90
C ILE A 122 4.87 -18.17 0.22
N ALA A 123 4.17 -18.20 1.36
CA ALA A 123 4.40 -17.29 2.48
C ALA A 123 5.89 -17.25 2.88
N GLY A 124 6.42 -16.03 3.04
CA GLY A 124 7.83 -15.79 3.33
C GLY A 124 8.78 -15.83 2.13
N LYS A 125 8.34 -16.25 0.94
CA LYS A 125 9.19 -16.33 -0.27
C LYS A 125 8.98 -15.16 -1.24
N PHE A 126 8.06 -14.23 -0.94
CA PHE A 126 7.63 -13.21 -1.90
C PHE A 126 7.70 -11.78 -1.34
N ALA A 127 8.92 -11.35 -0.98
CA ALA A 127 9.18 -10.01 -0.43
C ALA A 127 8.71 -8.85 -1.35
N LYS A 128 8.67 -9.06 -2.68
CA LYS A 128 8.15 -8.06 -3.62
C LYS A 128 6.66 -7.77 -3.43
N ARG A 129 5.87 -8.77 -3.03
CA ARG A 129 4.44 -8.60 -2.79
C ARG A 129 4.19 -7.61 -1.65
N ASP A 130 4.90 -7.81 -0.55
CA ASP A 130 4.73 -6.97 0.64
C ASP A 130 5.14 -5.51 0.35
N MET A 131 6.20 -5.33 -0.43
CA MET A 131 6.58 -4.00 -0.91
C MET A 131 5.49 -3.36 -1.79
N PHE A 132 4.88 -4.13 -2.71
CA PHE A 132 3.80 -3.61 -3.55
C PHE A 132 2.54 -3.29 -2.74
N LEU A 133 2.23 -4.09 -1.72
CA LEU A 133 1.15 -3.80 -0.79
C LEU A 133 1.40 -2.51 -0.02
N ALA A 134 2.60 -2.34 0.56
CA ALA A 134 2.96 -1.12 1.28
C ALA A 134 2.85 0.13 0.40
N ILE A 135 3.32 0.06 -0.86
CA ILE A 135 3.19 1.16 -1.82
C ILE A 135 1.71 1.43 -2.16
N SER A 136 0.91 0.36 -2.32
CA SER A 136 -0.53 0.49 -2.56
C SER A 136 -1.25 1.16 -1.39
N ASP A 137 -0.91 0.75 -0.16
CA ASP A 137 -1.51 1.29 1.07
C ASP A 137 -1.09 2.75 1.30
N PHE A 138 0.16 3.10 1.02
CA PHE A 138 0.62 4.48 1.01
C PHE A 138 -0.14 5.35 0.00
N ALA A 139 -0.25 4.87 -1.24
CA ALA A 139 -1.00 5.58 -2.29
C ALA A 139 -2.49 5.73 -1.93
N ARG A 140 -3.10 4.72 -1.28
CA ARG A 140 -4.47 4.77 -0.78
C ARG A 140 -4.64 5.86 0.28
N SER A 141 -3.69 5.97 1.20
CA SER A 141 -3.68 7.01 2.23
C SER A 141 -3.55 8.41 1.63
N LEU A 142 -2.66 8.59 0.64
CA LEU A 142 -2.52 9.86 -0.10
C LEU A 142 -3.79 10.22 -0.89
N TRP A 143 -4.47 9.22 -1.46
CA TRP A 143 -5.73 9.43 -2.14
C TRP A 143 -6.80 9.98 -1.20
N LEU A 144 -6.95 9.40 -0.01
CA LEU A 144 -7.88 9.91 1.01
C LEU A 144 -7.50 11.33 1.45
N LEU A 145 -6.22 11.58 1.73
CA LEU A 145 -5.74 12.90 2.12
C LEU A 145 -6.04 13.95 1.06
N SER A 146 -5.84 13.63 -0.22
CA SER A 146 -6.17 14.56 -1.31
C SER A 146 -7.66 14.95 -1.34
N ILE A 147 -8.55 14.05 -0.92
CA ILE A 147 -9.98 14.35 -0.77
C ILE A 147 -10.22 15.27 0.45
N ILE A 148 -9.55 14.99 1.57
CA ILE A 148 -9.65 15.81 2.78
C ILE A 148 -9.14 17.23 2.51
N THR A 149 -8.04 17.37 1.78
CA THR A 149 -7.42 18.67 1.42
C THR A 149 -8.37 19.58 0.62
N VAL A 150 -9.41 19.03 -0.03
CA VAL A 150 -10.43 19.86 -0.71
C VAL A 150 -11.14 20.80 0.29
N VAL A 151 -11.29 20.41 1.55
CA VAL A 151 -11.97 21.24 2.56
C VAL A 151 -11.19 22.51 2.90
N PRO A 152 -9.90 22.46 3.32
CA PRO A 152 -9.12 23.68 3.56
C PRO A 152 -8.91 24.49 2.28
N LEU A 153 -8.77 23.84 1.13
CA LEU A 153 -8.66 24.51 -0.16
C LEU A 153 -9.94 25.27 -0.49
N GLY A 154 -11.11 24.66 -0.36
CA GLY A 154 -12.40 25.32 -0.55
C GLY A 154 -12.60 26.52 0.40
N ARG A 155 -12.16 26.36 1.65
CA ARG A 155 -12.17 27.49 2.60
C ARG A 155 -11.23 28.61 2.16
N ALA A 156 -10.02 28.29 1.73
CA ALA A 156 -9.07 29.27 1.22
C ALA A 156 -9.64 30.04 0.02
N ILE A 157 -10.36 29.36 -0.88
CA ILE A 157 -11.06 29.98 -2.02
C ILE A 157 -12.10 30.97 -1.54
N LEU A 158 -12.96 30.60 -0.59
CA LEU A 158 -14.05 31.44 -0.10
C LEU A 158 -13.50 32.73 0.59
N TYR A 159 -12.37 32.64 1.28
CA TYR A 159 -11.79 33.81 1.96
C TYR A 159 -10.90 34.69 1.05
N THR A 160 -10.60 34.22 -0.18
CA THR A 160 -9.67 34.90 -1.10
C THR A 160 -10.38 35.60 -2.26
N TYR A 161 -11.70 35.62 -2.29
CA TYR A 161 -12.44 36.33 -3.33
C TYR A 161 -12.03 37.80 -3.38
N GLY A 162 -11.33 38.21 -4.43
CA GLY A 162 -11.08 39.62 -4.72
C GLY A 162 -9.68 40.02 -5.20
N THR A 163 -8.67 39.16 -5.20
CA THR A 163 -7.33 39.55 -5.71
C THR A 163 -6.81 38.55 -6.76
N LEU A 164 -6.52 39.06 -7.98
CA LEU A 164 -6.02 38.28 -9.11
C LEU A 164 -4.86 37.30 -8.79
N PRO A 165 -3.79 37.66 -8.06
CA PRO A 165 -2.70 36.72 -7.78
C PRO A 165 -3.15 35.51 -6.92
N ARG A 166 -4.17 35.65 -6.11
CA ARG A 166 -4.67 34.58 -5.25
C ARG A 166 -5.57 33.59 -6.00
N ILE A 167 -6.22 34.02 -7.09
CA ILE A 167 -6.99 33.12 -7.97
C ILE A 167 -6.05 32.12 -8.64
N TRP A 168 -4.88 32.54 -9.10
CA TRP A 168 -3.89 31.63 -9.70
C TRP A 168 -3.39 30.59 -8.69
N LEU A 169 -3.03 30.98 -7.47
CA LEU A 169 -2.63 30.04 -6.40
C LEU A 169 -3.73 29.03 -6.07
N THR A 170 -4.98 29.43 -6.17
CA THR A 170 -6.13 28.55 -5.95
C THR A 170 -6.27 27.54 -7.10
N VAL A 171 -6.15 28.00 -8.34
CA VAL A 171 -6.19 27.13 -9.53
C VAL A 171 -5.04 26.13 -9.49
N GLU A 172 -3.83 26.55 -9.19
CA GLU A 172 -2.66 25.69 -9.01
C GLU A 172 -2.90 24.66 -7.89
N GLY A 173 -3.45 25.08 -6.76
CA GLY A 173 -3.81 24.19 -5.66
C GLY A 173 -4.84 23.13 -6.06
N VAL A 174 -5.90 23.52 -6.77
CA VAL A 174 -6.92 22.58 -7.29
C VAL A 174 -6.30 21.60 -8.27
N LEU A 175 -5.48 22.07 -9.20
CA LEU A 175 -4.79 21.23 -10.16
C LEU A 175 -3.85 20.23 -9.47
N LEU A 176 -3.08 20.69 -8.48
CA LEU A 176 -2.16 19.84 -7.71
C LEU A 176 -2.93 18.75 -6.95
N VAL A 177 -3.98 19.12 -6.22
CA VAL A 177 -4.80 18.16 -5.47
C VAL A 177 -5.45 17.15 -6.41
N SER A 178 -5.96 17.60 -7.56
CA SER A 178 -6.55 16.72 -8.57
C SER A 178 -5.52 15.77 -9.17
N ALA A 179 -4.31 16.25 -9.45
CA ALA A 179 -3.20 15.43 -9.94
C ALA A 179 -2.77 14.39 -8.91
N VAL A 180 -2.61 14.79 -7.63
CA VAL A 180 -2.27 13.87 -6.55
C VAL A 180 -3.36 12.82 -6.37
N ASN A 181 -4.64 13.21 -6.42
CA ASN A 181 -5.77 12.28 -6.33
C ASN A 181 -5.73 11.24 -7.45
N TYR A 182 -5.60 11.68 -8.70
CA TYR A 182 -5.54 10.80 -9.87
C TYR A 182 -4.33 9.87 -9.84
N LEU A 183 -3.13 10.40 -9.55
CA LEU A 183 -1.91 9.62 -9.47
C LEU A 183 -1.93 8.60 -8.33
N SER A 184 -2.47 9.00 -7.19
CA SER A 184 -2.61 8.12 -6.02
C SER A 184 -3.59 6.98 -6.30
N TRP A 185 -4.72 7.28 -6.95
CA TRP A 185 -5.69 6.27 -7.38
C TRP A 185 -5.08 5.27 -8.37
N THR A 186 -4.44 5.76 -9.43
CA THR A 186 -3.82 4.90 -10.44
C THR A 186 -2.67 4.06 -9.86
N ARG A 187 -1.89 4.62 -8.95
CA ARG A 187 -0.82 3.88 -8.26
C ARG A 187 -1.37 2.83 -7.32
N MET A 188 -2.36 3.18 -6.50
CA MET A 188 -3.02 2.23 -5.59
C MET A 188 -3.54 1.00 -6.35
N THR A 189 -4.30 1.21 -7.41
CA THR A 189 -4.88 0.12 -8.20
C THR A 189 -3.81 -0.72 -8.89
N ARG A 190 -2.83 -0.09 -9.53
CA ARG A 190 -1.74 -0.77 -10.22
C ARG A 190 -0.86 -1.61 -9.28
N PHE A 191 -0.45 -1.06 -8.15
CA PHE A 191 0.41 -1.78 -7.22
C PHE A 191 -0.34 -2.89 -6.50
N ARG A 192 -1.64 -2.74 -6.26
CA ARG A 192 -2.47 -3.81 -5.74
C ARG A 192 -2.57 -4.96 -6.74
N GLU A 193 -2.82 -4.68 -8.02
CA GLU A 193 -2.84 -5.68 -9.07
C GLU A 193 -1.48 -6.42 -9.17
N LEU A 194 -0.36 -5.67 -9.15
CA LEU A 194 0.99 -6.24 -9.16
C LEU A 194 1.31 -7.06 -7.91
N SER A 195 0.63 -6.86 -6.79
CA SER A 195 0.80 -7.66 -5.58
C SER A 195 0.01 -8.98 -5.62
N GLU A 196 -1.09 -9.04 -6.37
CA GLU A 196 -2.00 -10.17 -6.40
C GLU A 196 -1.74 -11.13 -7.56
N THR A 197 -1.57 -10.60 -8.77
CA THR A 197 -1.38 -11.42 -9.98
C THR A 197 -0.20 -12.38 -9.91
N PRO A 198 0.99 -12.00 -9.38
CA PRO A 198 2.13 -12.90 -9.34
C PRO A 198 2.04 -14.05 -8.32
N VAL A 199 1.03 -14.07 -7.45
CA VAL A 199 0.89 -15.13 -6.44
C VAL A 199 0.73 -16.49 -7.11
N PHE A 200 -0.10 -16.58 -8.11
CA PHE A 200 -0.33 -17.84 -8.84
C PHE A 200 0.91 -18.30 -9.60
N SER A 201 1.61 -17.39 -10.29
CA SER A 201 2.84 -17.73 -11.02
C SER A 201 3.99 -18.09 -10.08
N ALA A 202 4.11 -17.43 -8.94
CA ALA A 202 5.08 -17.78 -7.92
C ALA A 202 4.80 -19.16 -7.30
N TYR A 203 3.52 -19.49 -7.09
CA TYR A 203 3.12 -20.83 -6.64
C TYR A 203 3.50 -21.91 -7.67
N LEU A 204 3.30 -21.67 -8.96
CA LEU A 204 3.75 -22.57 -10.00
C LEU A 204 5.27 -22.73 -10.01
N ALA A 205 6.00 -21.61 -9.94
CA ALA A 205 7.46 -21.60 -9.97
C ALA A 205 8.11 -22.27 -8.76
N SER A 206 7.48 -22.20 -7.58
CA SER A 206 8.03 -22.76 -6.34
C SER A 206 8.22 -24.29 -6.40
N TYR A 207 7.60 -24.96 -7.38
CA TYR A 207 7.69 -26.41 -7.56
C TYR A 207 8.70 -26.84 -8.62
N SER A 208 9.13 -25.92 -9.47
CA SER A 208 10.10 -26.19 -10.52
C SER A 208 11.55 -26.24 -10.02
N SER A 209 11.81 -25.84 -8.79
CA SER A 209 13.10 -26.07 -8.13
C SER A 209 13.15 -27.56 -7.72
N PRO A 210 14.00 -28.40 -8.34
CA PRO A 210 14.23 -29.73 -7.83
C PRO A 210 14.67 -29.56 -6.38
N THR A 211 13.98 -30.23 -5.48
CA THR A 211 14.44 -30.42 -4.10
C THR A 211 15.92 -30.72 -4.16
N ALA A 212 16.76 -29.81 -3.68
CA ALA A 212 18.13 -30.16 -3.35
C ALA A 212 18.05 -31.47 -2.58
N LYS A 213 18.59 -32.53 -3.15
CA LYS A 213 18.75 -33.80 -2.42
C LYS A 213 19.34 -33.42 -1.07
N PRO A 214 18.80 -33.93 0.05
CA PRO A 214 19.52 -33.83 1.30
C PRO A 214 20.88 -34.45 1.00
N ASP A 215 21.94 -33.68 1.21
CA ASP A 215 23.30 -34.21 1.21
C ASP A 215 23.28 -35.36 2.22
N ASN A 216 23.29 -36.59 1.68
CA ASN A 216 23.55 -37.75 2.49
C ASN A 216 24.92 -37.50 3.06
N GLU A 217 24.95 -37.20 4.35
CA GLU A 217 26.14 -37.27 5.17
C GLU A 217 26.86 -38.56 4.80
N ALA A 218 28.04 -38.37 4.23
CA ALA A 218 28.95 -39.46 4.02
C ALA A 218 29.26 -40.04 5.40
N GLU A 219 28.64 -41.20 5.69
CA GLU A 219 29.09 -42.06 6.74
C GLU A 219 30.56 -42.35 6.50
N GLY A 220 31.41 -41.71 7.30
CA GLY A 220 32.82 -42.04 7.38
C GLY A 220 32.95 -43.45 7.91
N GLU A 221 33.42 -44.37 7.13
CA GLU A 221 33.92 -45.65 7.54
C GLU A 221 35.05 -45.46 8.55
N PRO A 222 35.05 -46.14 9.69
CA PRO A 222 36.20 -46.18 10.58
C PRO A 222 37.14 -47.34 10.14
N ASP A 223 38.38 -47.01 9.84
CA ASP A 223 39.51 -47.94 9.93
C ASP A 223 40.24 -47.80 11.28
#